data_fff02569e83977a2d0cce9f0ee143cff
#
_entry.id   fff02569e83977a2d0cce9f0ee143cff
#
_cell.length_a   1.000
_cell.length_b   1.000
_cell.length_c   1.000
_cell.angle_alpha   90.00
_cell.angle_beta   90.00
_cell.angle_gamma   90.00
#
_symmetry.space_group_name_H-M   'P 1'
#
loop_
_entity.id
_entity.type
_entity.pdbx_description
1 polymer ?
#
loop_
_entity_poly.entity_id
_entity_poly.type
_entity_poly.pdbx_seq_one_letter_code
_entity_poly.pdbx_strand_id
1 'polypeptide(L)'
;MTDNPPLPRYSIPADNRRLLRSAITSNEGWKAFAARKGISAADLTSELLIEAALEFGINLDEYGTLKRNQWSARGGYAPRPRIHGAAEIDALQIRFSGLSASGVMSDKDREFCADVFATIRTKQAGEATAGQFAAISRTLAKYERQESAAAAHNSAANHETKQESQAMNAHTNNATFNTANTGDIAGQLAGIISALTANAVNPAQIAAIVDAKIQEAFANVPSFKIELRDTSGNVRSYEGLQHKTFKTLVRMAAARQSNGFPLNIWLAGPAGSGKTHAGQELAKLMGLQFYGMGAKSTAFEVLGYQDATGTYHGTPFRTAFEHGGVLQADELDSWDNEACLALQSALANDFCQFPDAIVKRHPDFLCIAGANTWGHGATADYVGRTKIDGAFLSRFSKLHWGYDTDLETALSGNAKFARRVQRAREKAQAAGLKVLITPRDTMAGAALIAAGFNDDEAAELTYLAALSEDQKAMLI
;
A
#
# COMPACT_ATOMS: atom_id res chain seq x y z
N MET A 1 -13.44 19.55 45.66
CA MET A 1 -12.56 18.45 45.21
C MET A 1 -12.23 18.77 43.77
N THR A 2 -11.03 19.29 43.51
CA THR A 2 -10.59 19.71 42.18
C THR A 2 -10.04 18.45 41.47
N ASP A 3 -10.77 17.96 40.48
CA ASP A 3 -10.31 16.88 39.57
C ASP A 3 -9.16 17.42 38.71
N ASN A 4 -7.94 17.30 39.20
CA ASN A 4 -6.77 17.47 38.36
C ASN A 4 -6.58 16.22 37.51
N PRO A 5 -6.34 16.35 36.20
CA PRO A 5 -6.06 15.19 35.36
C PRO A 5 -4.81 14.44 35.86
N PRO A 6 -4.75 13.12 35.75
CA PRO A 6 -3.60 12.34 36.21
C PRO A 6 -2.34 12.77 35.47
N LEU A 7 -1.23 12.89 36.22
CA LEU A 7 0.08 13.27 35.69
C LEU A 7 0.56 12.28 34.60
N PRO A 8 1.18 12.77 33.54
CA PRO A 8 1.77 11.92 32.53
C PRO A 8 2.91 11.06 33.13
N ARG A 9 2.99 9.80 32.73
CA ARG A 9 4.04 8.89 33.23
C ARG A 9 5.26 8.95 32.31
N TYR A 10 6.38 9.42 32.84
CA TYR A 10 7.68 9.39 32.18
C TYR A 10 8.58 8.29 32.70
N SER A 11 9.34 7.66 31.79
CA SER A 11 10.49 6.81 32.14
C SER A 11 11.74 7.65 32.13
N ILE A 12 12.20 8.07 33.30
CA ILE A 12 13.39 8.91 33.44
C ILE A 12 14.53 8.01 33.96
N PRO A 13 15.63 7.82 33.19
CA PRO A 13 16.81 7.08 33.63
C PRO A 13 17.39 7.66 34.93
N ALA A 14 18.09 6.83 35.70
CA ALA A 14 18.62 7.22 37.02
C ALA A 14 19.55 8.46 36.94
N ASP A 15 20.40 8.51 35.93
CA ASP A 15 21.31 9.63 35.71
C ASP A 15 20.56 10.93 35.36
N ASN A 16 19.54 10.84 34.51
CA ASN A 16 18.73 11.98 34.12
C ASN A 16 17.81 12.46 35.25
N ARG A 17 17.39 11.58 36.19
CA ARG A 17 16.66 12.00 37.39
C ARG A 17 17.47 12.95 38.27
N ARG A 18 18.79 12.76 38.33
CA ARG A 18 19.69 13.66 39.08
C ARG A 18 19.76 15.04 38.42
N LEU A 19 19.85 15.06 37.08
CA LEU A 19 19.88 16.31 36.32
C LEU A 19 18.54 17.04 36.40
N LEU A 20 17.43 16.37 36.25
CA LEU A 20 16.09 16.94 36.39
C LEU A 20 15.83 17.49 37.80
N ARG A 21 16.26 16.75 38.83
CA ARG A 21 16.20 17.22 40.21
C ARG A 21 16.97 18.53 40.41
N SER A 22 18.17 18.61 39.85
CA SER A 22 18.98 19.84 39.89
C SER A 22 18.29 21.01 39.19
N ALA A 23 17.72 20.79 38.00
CA ALA A 23 16.98 21.80 37.25
C ALA A 23 15.76 22.33 38.03
N ILE A 24 14.99 21.41 38.65
CA ILE A 24 13.82 21.75 39.47
C ILE A 24 14.22 22.56 40.71
N THR A 25 15.21 22.11 41.46
CA THR A 25 15.62 22.75 42.70
C THR A 25 16.32 24.12 42.51
N SER A 26 16.87 24.35 41.32
CA SER A 26 17.44 25.63 40.89
C SER A 26 16.39 26.61 40.34
N ASN A 27 15.14 26.18 40.13
CA ASN A 27 14.07 27.00 39.61
C ASN A 27 13.57 27.96 40.70
N GLU A 28 13.26 29.20 40.32
CA GLU A 28 12.75 30.22 41.25
C GLU A 28 11.45 29.81 41.96
N GLY A 29 10.60 28.99 41.29
CA GLY A 29 9.36 28.45 41.84
C GLY A 29 9.52 27.37 42.88
N TRP A 30 10.73 26.80 43.05
CA TRP A 30 10.97 25.62 43.89
C TRP A 30 10.57 25.84 45.35
N LYS A 31 10.91 27.00 45.96
CA LYS A 31 10.61 27.27 47.38
C LYS A 31 9.10 27.31 47.63
N ALA A 32 8.32 27.87 46.73
CA ALA A 32 6.87 27.95 46.84
C ALA A 32 6.23 26.56 46.65
N PHE A 33 6.73 25.76 45.68
CA PHE A 33 6.28 24.40 45.45
C PHE A 33 6.58 23.49 46.64
N ALA A 34 7.81 23.51 47.14
CA ALA A 34 8.24 22.72 48.31
C ALA A 34 7.42 23.03 49.55
N ALA A 35 7.19 24.32 49.83
CA ALA A 35 6.37 24.77 50.96
C ALA A 35 4.91 24.30 50.83
N ARG A 36 4.31 24.38 49.64
CA ARG A 36 2.94 23.94 49.39
C ARG A 36 2.77 22.43 49.52
N LYS A 37 3.79 21.64 49.15
CA LYS A 37 3.79 20.19 49.25
C LYS A 37 4.33 19.63 50.58
N GLY A 38 4.94 20.51 51.42
CA GLY A 38 5.55 20.09 52.70
C GLY A 38 6.75 19.13 52.51
N ILE A 39 7.55 19.32 51.46
CA ILE A 39 8.67 18.45 51.07
C ILE A 39 10.00 19.17 51.01
N SER A 40 11.09 18.42 51.16
CA SER A 40 12.45 18.87 50.89
C SER A 40 12.96 18.36 49.54
N ALA A 41 14.10 18.85 49.08
CA ALA A 41 14.72 18.37 47.83
C ALA A 41 15.07 16.89 47.89
N ALA A 42 15.26 16.28 49.07
CA ALA A 42 15.52 14.88 49.25
C ALA A 42 14.27 14.00 49.00
N ASP A 43 13.07 14.56 49.27
CA ASP A 43 11.80 13.85 49.22
C ASP A 43 11.17 13.81 47.81
N LEU A 44 11.86 14.37 46.80
CA LEU A 44 11.39 14.38 45.41
C LEU A 44 11.33 12.96 44.82
N THR A 45 10.16 12.36 44.89
CA THR A 45 9.85 11.11 44.18
C THR A 45 9.79 11.32 42.67
N SER A 46 9.75 10.24 41.88
CA SER A 46 9.62 10.35 40.40
C SER A 46 8.34 11.07 39.97
N GLU A 47 7.25 10.94 40.71
CA GLU A 47 5.99 11.60 40.43
C GLU A 47 6.07 13.11 40.75
N LEU A 48 6.65 13.47 41.87
CA LEU A 48 6.87 14.87 42.26
C LEU A 48 7.86 15.58 41.34
N LEU A 49 8.86 14.88 40.79
CA LEU A 49 9.74 15.45 39.76
C LEU A 49 8.98 15.79 38.48
N ILE A 50 8.07 14.93 38.04
CA ILE A 50 7.24 15.17 36.86
C ILE A 50 6.26 16.33 37.12
N GLU A 51 5.60 16.34 38.27
CA GLU A 51 4.66 17.40 38.65
C GLU A 51 5.35 18.79 38.71
N ALA A 52 6.50 18.87 39.37
CA ALA A 52 7.28 20.11 39.48
C ALA A 52 7.82 20.56 38.11
N ALA A 53 8.28 19.63 37.26
CA ALA A 53 8.77 19.96 35.93
C ALA A 53 7.65 20.55 35.05
N LEU A 54 6.44 20.00 35.10
CA LEU A 54 5.29 20.50 34.38
C LEU A 54 4.87 21.88 34.89
N GLU A 55 4.86 22.07 36.19
CA GLU A 55 4.51 23.39 36.79
C GLU A 55 5.53 24.49 36.42
N PHE A 56 6.81 24.13 36.32
CA PHE A 56 7.87 25.08 36.00
C PHE A 56 8.15 25.21 34.49
N GLY A 57 7.38 24.49 33.64
CA GLY A 57 7.56 24.52 32.19
C GLY A 57 8.86 23.87 31.71
N ILE A 58 9.45 22.94 32.50
CA ILE A 58 10.66 22.22 32.14
C ILE A 58 10.29 21.15 31.15
N ASN A 59 10.99 21.09 30.02
CA ASN A 59 10.75 20.09 28.97
C ASN A 59 11.20 18.69 29.43
N LEU A 60 10.24 17.82 29.77
CA LEU A 60 10.53 16.48 30.24
C LEU A 60 11.13 15.54 29.20
N ASP A 61 10.96 15.83 27.90
CA ASP A 61 11.51 15.00 26.82
C ASP A 61 13.05 15.08 26.75
N GLU A 62 13.65 16.10 27.34
CA GLU A 62 15.11 16.20 27.50
C GLU A 62 15.67 15.25 28.54
N TYR A 63 14.85 14.77 29.47
CA TYR A 63 15.25 13.95 30.62
C TYR A 63 14.77 12.51 30.55
N GLY A 64 13.79 12.22 29.70
CA GLY A 64 13.19 10.89 29.62
C GLY A 64 12.24 10.70 28.49
N THR A 65 11.65 9.51 28.41
CA THR A 65 10.62 9.18 27.40
C THR A 65 9.25 9.03 28.03
N LEU A 66 8.25 9.61 27.41
CA LEU A 66 6.86 9.44 27.80
C LEU A 66 6.47 7.97 27.72
N LYS A 67 6.15 7.33 28.84
CA LYS A 67 5.58 5.99 28.86
C LYS A 67 4.19 6.05 28.23
N ARG A 68 4.00 5.54 27.01
CA ARG A 68 2.68 5.19 26.50
C ARG A 68 2.07 4.21 27.50
N ASN A 69 0.99 4.59 28.15
CA ASN A 69 0.29 3.71 29.08
C ASN A 69 -0.12 2.44 28.32
N GLN A 70 0.43 1.28 28.74
CA GLN A 70 -0.28 0.04 28.56
C GLN A 70 -1.54 0.16 29.40
N TRP A 71 -2.68 0.23 28.75
CA TRP A 71 -3.97 0.32 29.37
C TRP A 71 -4.26 -0.96 30.16
N SER A 72 -4.22 -0.87 31.48
CA SER A 72 -4.96 -1.80 32.31
C SER A 72 -6.42 -1.38 32.28
N ALA A 73 -7.29 -2.31 31.98
CA ALA A 73 -8.73 -2.15 31.83
C ALA A 73 -9.42 -1.77 33.15
N ARG A 74 -9.21 -0.55 33.65
CA ARG A 74 -10.07 0.11 34.68
C ARG A 74 -9.87 1.62 34.58
N GLY A 75 -10.84 2.28 33.94
CA GLY A 75 -11.13 3.71 34.11
C GLY A 75 -10.07 4.63 33.51
N GLY A 76 -9.88 4.61 32.20
CA GLY A 76 -8.97 5.51 31.53
C GLY A 76 -9.63 6.27 30.40
N TYR A 77 -9.07 7.40 30.08
CA TYR A 77 -9.42 8.30 29.00
C TYR A 77 -9.58 7.50 27.69
N ALA A 78 -10.78 7.43 27.18
CA ALA A 78 -11.01 7.05 25.79
C ALA A 78 -10.28 8.06 24.91
N PRO A 79 -9.47 7.65 23.89
CA PRO A 79 -9.03 8.57 22.86
C PRO A 79 -10.28 9.30 22.37
N ARG A 80 -10.20 10.63 22.17
CA ARG A 80 -11.34 11.38 21.62
C ARG A 80 -11.80 10.61 20.40
N PRO A 81 -13.09 10.23 20.33
CA PRO A 81 -13.57 9.45 19.19
C PRO A 81 -13.25 10.26 17.94
N ARG A 82 -12.68 9.61 16.93
CA ARG A 82 -12.42 10.26 15.65
C ARG A 82 -13.77 10.77 15.15
N ILE A 83 -13.88 12.08 14.94
CA ILE A 83 -15.09 12.71 14.44
C ILE A 83 -14.95 12.74 12.92
N HIS A 84 -15.94 12.19 12.21
CA HIS A 84 -16.02 12.26 10.77
C HIS A 84 -16.84 13.47 10.39
N GLY A 85 -16.28 14.35 9.55
CA GLY A 85 -16.90 15.60 9.12
C GLY A 85 -17.99 15.43 8.07
N ALA A 86 -18.67 16.53 7.75
CA ALA A 86 -19.83 16.55 6.85
C ALA A 86 -19.57 15.89 5.49
N ALA A 87 -18.42 16.13 4.86
CA ALA A 87 -18.09 15.55 3.56
C ALA A 87 -18.01 14.02 3.56
N GLU A 88 -17.48 13.42 4.63
CA GLU A 88 -17.40 11.97 4.80
C GLU A 88 -18.79 11.36 5.03
N ILE A 89 -19.65 12.07 5.76
CA ILE A 89 -21.04 11.68 6.03
C ILE A 89 -21.88 11.77 4.76
N ASP A 90 -21.74 12.83 3.97
CA ASP A 90 -22.43 13.01 2.70
C ASP A 90 -22.06 11.89 1.70
N ALA A 91 -20.80 11.48 1.64
CA ALA A 91 -20.35 10.35 0.83
C ALA A 91 -21.04 9.04 1.24
N LEU A 92 -21.16 8.76 2.55
CA LEU A 92 -21.92 7.59 3.04
C LEU A 92 -23.41 7.70 2.72
N GLN A 93 -23.98 8.88 2.78
CA GLN A 93 -25.39 9.11 2.49
C GLN A 93 -25.73 8.91 1.01
N ILE A 94 -24.84 9.31 0.10
CA ILE A 94 -24.98 9.03 -1.35
C ILE A 94 -25.00 7.52 -1.58
N ARG A 95 -24.08 6.77 -0.99
CA ARG A 95 -24.02 5.29 -1.05
C ARG A 95 -25.30 4.65 -0.50
N PHE A 96 -25.76 5.10 0.66
CA PHE A 96 -27.01 4.63 1.27
C PHE A 96 -28.21 4.87 0.36
N SER A 97 -28.33 6.07 -0.24
CA SER A 97 -29.44 6.42 -1.13
C SER A 97 -29.46 5.51 -2.37
N GLY A 98 -28.29 5.22 -2.97
CA GLY A 98 -28.16 4.30 -4.10
C GLY A 98 -28.64 2.89 -3.76
N LEU A 99 -28.11 2.30 -2.69
CA LEU A 99 -28.47 0.95 -2.24
C LEU A 99 -29.92 0.84 -1.73
N SER A 100 -30.47 1.91 -1.16
CA SER A 100 -31.86 1.96 -0.75
C SER A 100 -32.81 2.00 -1.95
N ALA A 101 -32.44 2.71 -3.02
CA ALA A 101 -33.21 2.82 -4.25
C ALA A 101 -33.16 1.53 -5.09
N SER A 102 -32.06 0.77 -5.06
CA SER A 102 -31.95 -0.50 -5.77
C SER A 102 -32.77 -1.64 -5.15
N GLY A 103 -33.33 -1.44 -3.95
CA GLY A 103 -34.16 -2.41 -3.28
C GLY A 103 -33.42 -3.62 -2.69
N VAL A 104 -32.09 -3.64 -2.74
CA VAL A 104 -31.25 -4.75 -2.27
C VAL A 104 -31.14 -4.79 -0.73
N MET A 105 -31.33 -3.64 -0.07
CA MET A 105 -31.25 -3.55 1.39
C MET A 105 -32.48 -4.09 2.09
N SER A 106 -32.27 -4.85 3.20
CA SER A 106 -33.36 -5.24 4.08
C SER A 106 -34.00 -4.00 4.75
N ASP A 107 -35.30 -4.07 5.06
CA ASP A 107 -36.01 -2.97 5.71
C ASP A 107 -35.38 -2.60 7.07
N LYS A 108 -34.94 -3.60 7.84
CA LYS A 108 -34.26 -3.41 9.12
C LYS A 108 -32.94 -2.65 9.00
N ASP A 109 -32.11 -2.98 8.00
CA ASP A 109 -30.81 -2.32 7.81
C ASP A 109 -30.97 -0.93 7.19
N ARG A 110 -32.05 -0.73 6.41
CA ARG A 110 -32.42 0.58 5.86
C ARG A 110 -32.88 1.53 6.98
N GLU A 111 -33.77 1.06 7.86
CA GLU A 111 -34.25 1.80 9.02
C GLU A 111 -33.10 2.15 9.97
N PHE A 112 -32.23 1.19 10.29
CA PHE A 112 -31.02 1.43 11.10
C PHE A 112 -30.12 2.53 10.52
N CYS A 113 -29.80 2.49 9.25
CA CYS A 113 -28.99 3.54 8.62
C CYS A 113 -29.67 4.91 8.64
N ALA A 114 -30.98 4.95 8.36
CA ALA A 114 -31.76 6.18 8.38
C ALA A 114 -31.79 6.82 9.78
N ASP A 115 -31.97 6.04 10.84
CA ASP A 115 -31.97 6.50 12.22
C ASP A 115 -30.61 7.05 12.66
N VAL A 116 -29.52 6.39 12.26
CA VAL A 116 -28.16 6.88 12.57
C VAL A 116 -27.89 8.19 11.84
N PHE A 117 -28.26 8.31 10.55
CA PHE A 117 -28.14 9.58 9.82
C PHE A 117 -28.99 10.70 10.43
N ALA A 118 -30.23 10.40 10.83
CA ALA A 118 -31.07 11.36 11.51
C ALA A 118 -30.45 11.83 12.84
N THR A 119 -29.87 10.92 13.61
CA THR A 119 -29.18 11.25 14.86
C THR A 119 -27.95 12.13 14.63
N ILE A 120 -27.14 11.86 13.61
CA ILE A 120 -25.98 12.67 13.24
C ILE A 120 -26.41 14.09 12.88
N ARG A 121 -27.47 14.24 12.08
CA ARG A 121 -27.98 15.56 11.67
C ARG A 121 -28.57 16.38 12.81
N THR A 122 -29.36 15.75 13.67
CA THR A 122 -30.15 16.47 14.69
C THR A 122 -29.38 16.69 16.01
N LYS A 123 -28.54 15.74 16.42
CA LYS A 123 -27.87 15.77 17.73
C LYS A 123 -26.38 16.12 17.68
N GLN A 124 -25.75 16.04 16.52
CA GLN A 124 -24.30 16.12 16.37
C GLN A 124 -23.84 17.14 15.30
N ALA A 125 -24.71 18.06 14.91
CA ALA A 125 -24.37 19.13 13.94
C ALA A 125 -23.73 18.64 12.63
N GLY A 126 -24.04 17.42 12.20
CA GLY A 126 -23.49 16.83 10.97
C GLY A 126 -22.16 16.08 11.15
N GLU A 127 -21.70 15.89 12.37
CA GLU A 127 -20.50 15.11 12.68
C GLU A 127 -20.84 13.72 13.22
N ALA A 128 -20.10 12.69 12.79
CA ALA A 128 -20.32 11.31 13.25
C ALA A 128 -19.15 10.83 14.11
N THR A 129 -19.47 10.05 15.15
CA THR A 129 -18.45 9.31 15.88
C THR A 129 -17.86 8.19 15.02
N ALA A 130 -16.62 7.76 15.33
CA ALA A 130 -15.99 6.65 14.63
C ALA A 130 -16.83 5.36 14.65
N GLY A 131 -17.57 5.11 15.75
CA GLY A 131 -18.47 3.97 15.88
C GLY A 131 -19.67 4.04 14.92
N GLN A 132 -20.32 5.18 14.82
CA GLN A 132 -21.45 5.42 13.92
C GLN A 132 -21.03 5.31 12.45
N PHE A 133 -19.92 5.95 12.09
CA PHE A 133 -19.35 5.89 10.75
C PHE A 133 -19.01 4.45 10.34
N ALA A 134 -18.34 3.70 11.22
CA ALA A 134 -17.97 2.31 10.98
C ALA A 134 -19.20 1.38 10.90
N ALA A 135 -20.26 1.63 11.69
CA ALA A 135 -21.48 0.84 11.65
C ALA A 135 -22.22 1.01 10.32
N ILE A 136 -22.41 2.25 9.86
CA ILE A 136 -23.03 2.52 8.56
C ILE A 136 -22.16 1.94 7.44
N SER A 137 -20.84 2.22 7.42
CA SER A 137 -19.94 1.73 6.38
C SER A 137 -19.96 0.21 6.23
N ARG A 138 -20.01 -0.54 7.34
CA ARG A 138 -20.10 -2.01 7.32
C ARG A 138 -21.44 -2.49 6.76
N THR A 139 -22.52 -1.84 7.15
CA THR A 139 -23.87 -2.19 6.66
C THR A 139 -23.95 -1.97 5.14
N LEU A 140 -23.49 -0.83 4.63
CA LEU A 140 -23.48 -0.55 3.18
C LEU A 140 -22.58 -1.51 2.41
N ALA A 141 -21.37 -1.78 2.89
CA ALA A 141 -20.42 -2.69 2.23
C ALA A 141 -20.94 -4.15 2.11
N LYS A 142 -21.86 -4.58 2.98
CA LYS A 142 -22.54 -5.87 2.88
C LYS A 142 -23.38 -5.94 1.61
N TYR A 143 -24.15 -4.89 1.33
CA TYR A 143 -25.07 -4.83 0.19
C TYR A 143 -24.37 -4.51 -1.13
N GLU A 144 -23.34 -3.70 -1.14
CA GLU A 144 -22.49 -3.46 -2.30
C GLU A 144 -21.84 -4.75 -2.82
N ARG A 145 -21.44 -5.66 -1.92
CA ARG A 145 -20.94 -6.99 -2.30
C ARG A 145 -22.03 -7.87 -2.88
N GLN A 146 -23.24 -7.81 -2.36
CA GLN A 146 -24.40 -8.58 -2.87
C GLN A 146 -24.82 -8.06 -4.27
N GLU A 147 -24.86 -6.76 -4.47
CA GLU A 147 -25.17 -6.15 -5.76
C GLU A 147 -24.13 -6.49 -6.83
N SER A 148 -22.84 -6.44 -6.45
CA SER A 148 -21.73 -6.86 -7.33
C SER A 148 -21.78 -8.35 -7.69
N ALA A 149 -22.13 -9.21 -6.73
CA ALA A 149 -22.30 -10.65 -6.97
C ALA A 149 -23.52 -10.97 -7.86
N ALA A 150 -24.63 -10.26 -7.67
CA ALA A 150 -25.83 -10.39 -8.50
C ALA A 150 -25.57 -9.90 -9.94
N ALA A 151 -24.82 -8.81 -10.11
CA ALA A 151 -24.42 -8.31 -11.42
C ALA A 151 -23.50 -9.30 -12.16
N ALA A 152 -22.57 -9.94 -11.43
CA ALA A 152 -21.71 -10.97 -11.98
C ALA A 152 -22.48 -12.23 -12.39
N HIS A 153 -23.50 -12.63 -11.62
CA HIS A 153 -24.35 -13.78 -11.93
C HIS A 153 -25.25 -13.52 -13.14
N ASN A 154 -25.82 -12.32 -13.25
CA ASN A 154 -26.61 -11.91 -14.40
C ASN A 154 -25.75 -11.77 -15.68
N SER A 155 -24.49 -11.40 -15.55
CA SER A 155 -23.53 -11.37 -16.66
C SER A 155 -23.20 -12.79 -17.16
N ALA A 156 -23.06 -13.77 -16.26
CA ALA A 156 -22.84 -15.17 -16.59
C ALA A 156 -24.06 -15.81 -17.25
N ALA A 157 -25.27 -15.55 -16.72
CA ALA A 157 -26.53 -16.05 -17.29
C ALA A 157 -26.82 -15.49 -18.68
N ASN A 158 -26.46 -14.22 -18.95
CA ASN A 158 -26.56 -13.62 -20.28
C ASN A 158 -25.53 -14.16 -21.31
N HIS A 159 -24.45 -14.81 -20.84
CA HIS A 159 -23.50 -15.47 -21.72
C HIS A 159 -23.99 -16.83 -22.22
N GLU A 160 -24.74 -17.58 -21.41
CA GLU A 160 -25.30 -18.88 -21.82
C GLU A 160 -26.47 -18.74 -22.81
N THR A 161 -27.30 -17.68 -22.66
CA THR A 161 -28.45 -17.47 -23.57
C THR A 161 -28.07 -16.83 -24.91
N LYS A 162 -26.84 -16.34 -25.08
CA LYS A 162 -26.36 -15.75 -26.33
C LYS A 162 -25.64 -16.73 -27.26
N GLN A 163 -25.30 -17.93 -26.82
CA GLN A 163 -24.68 -18.92 -27.68
C GLN A 163 -25.64 -19.66 -28.61
N GLU A 164 -26.95 -19.65 -28.35
CA GLU A 164 -27.94 -20.31 -29.24
C GLU A 164 -28.57 -19.40 -30.30
N SER A 165 -28.33 -18.06 -30.26
CA SER A 165 -29.00 -17.12 -31.20
C SER A 165 -28.05 -16.44 -32.20
N GLN A 166 -26.77 -16.78 -32.28
CA GLN A 166 -25.81 -16.11 -33.16
C GLN A 166 -25.27 -16.95 -34.33
N ALA A 167 -26.08 -17.86 -34.84
CA ALA A 167 -25.81 -18.49 -36.15
C ALA A 167 -26.33 -17.69 -37.34
N MET A 168 -26.91 -16.51 -37.17
CA MET A 168 -27.38 -15.66 -38.27
C MET A 168 -27.38 -14.22 -37.91
N ASN A 169 -26.24 -13.56 -38.04
CA ASN A 169 -26.04 -12.18 -38.53
C ASN A 169 -24.60 -11.72 -38.21
N ALA A 170 -23.69 -12.06 -39.09
CA ALA A 170 -22.42 -11.38 -39.20
C ALA A 170 -22.69 -10.07 -39.97
N HIS A 171 -22.48 -8.95 -39.32
CA HIS A 171 -22.00 -7.64 -39.81
C HIS A 171 -22.60 -6.50 -38.99
N THR A 172 -21.93 -6.14 -37.92
CA THR A 172 -21.55 -4.78 -37.52
C THR A 172 -20.95 -4.85 -36.12
N ASN A 173 -19.63 -4.78 -36.07
CA ASN A 173 -18.87 -4.76 -34.84
C ASN A 173 -18.79 -3.35 -34.29
N ASN A 174 -19.30 -3.15 -33.09
CA ASN A 174 -18.78 -2.12 -32.18
C ASN A 174 -17.96 -2.83 -31.06
N ALA A 175 -16.67 -2.95 -31.28
CA ALA A 175 -15.75 -3.31 -30.24
C ALA A 175 -15.52 -2.07 -29.35
N THR A 176 -16.07 -2.08 -28.15
CA THR A 176 -15.72 -1.13 -27.10
C THR A 176 -14.33 -1.49 -26.58
N PHE A 177 -13.32 -0.78 -27.07
CA PHE A 177 -11.97 -0.83 -26.52
C PHE A 177 -11.90 -0.08 -25.20
N ASN A 178 -11.32 -0.72 -24.21
CA ASN A 178 -11.01 -0.13 -22.91
C ASN A 178 -9.89 0.91 -23.11
N THR A 179 -10.23 2.20 -23.03
CA THR A 179 -9.41 3.37 -23.40
C THR A 179 -8.42 3.76 -22.29
N ALA A 180 -7.49 2.89 -21.95
CA ALA A 180 -6.46 3.26 -20.98
C ALA A 180 -5.05 3.47 -21.55
N ASN A 181 -4.80 3.31 -22.87
CA ASN A 181 -3.43 3.42 -23.39
C ASN A 181 -3.33 3.86 -24.87
N THR A 182 -4.20 4.77 -25.38
CA THR A 182 -4.27 5.00 -26.83
C THR A 182 -4.03 6.44 -27.32
N GLY A 183 -3.55 7.36 -26.49
CA GLY A 183 -3.45 8.78 -26.87
C GLY A 183 -2.60 9.08 -28.11
N ASP A 184 -1.45 8.43 -28.27
CA ASP A 184 -0.56 8.65 -29.42
C ASP A 184 -0.95 7.76 -30.63
N ILE A 185 -1.39 6.55 -30.35
CA ILE A 185 -1.88 5.63 -31.41
C ILE A 185 -3.20 6.14 -31.99
N ALA A 186 -4.09 6.68 -31.16
CA ALA A 186 -5.37 7.25 -31.64
C ALA A 186 -5.15 8.50 -32.51
N GLY A 187 -4.20 9.37 -32.17
CA GLY A 187 -3.84 10.55 -32.98
C GLY A 187 -3.22 10.15 -34.32
N GLN A 188 -2.34 9.16 -34.32
CA GLN A 188 -1.75 8.62 -35.55
C GLN A 188 -2.78 7.84 -36.38
N LEU A 189 -3.68 7.07 -35.75
CA LEU A 189 -4.79 6.41 -36.44
C LEU A 189 -5.78 7.43 -37.05
N ALA A 190 -6.13 8.49 -36.35
CA ALA A 190 -7.01 9.53 -36.86
C ALA A 190 -6.36 10.26 -38.05
N GLY A 191 -5.06 10.52 -38.01
CA GLY A 191 -4.31 11.07 -39.14
C GLY A 191 -4.26 10.11 -40.34
N ILE A 192 -4.05 8.81 -40.09
CA ILE A 192 -4.06 7.77 -41.14
C ILE A 192 -5.48 7.57 -41.72
N ILE A 193 -6.49 7.53 -40.87
CA ILE A 193 -7.89 7.40 -41.31
C ILE A 193 -8.32 8.64 -42.16
N SER A 194 -7.90 9.84 -41.74
CA SER A 194 -8.12 11.09 -42.50
C SER A 194 -7.42 11.10 -43.87
N ALA A 195 -6.18 10.58 -43.92
CA ALA A 195 -5.44 10.46 -45.18
C ALA A 195 -5.95 9.32 -46.09
N LEU A 196 -6.56 8.29 -45.52
CA LEU A 196 -7.09 7.12 -46.23
C LEU A 196 -8.53 7.34 -46.74
N THR A 197 -9.33 8.18 -46.09
CA THR A 197 -10.65 8.56 -46.56
C THR A 197 -10.57 9.52 -47.76
N ALA A 198 -9.41 10.17 -47.97
CA ALA A 198 -9.18 11.03 -49.13
C ALA A 198 -8.76 10.27 -50.42
N ASN A 199 -8.31 9.01 -50.28
CA ASN A 199 -7.89 8.16 -51.42
C ASN A 199 -8.53 6.79 -51.24
N ALA A 200 -9.42 6.37 -52.12
CA ALA A 200 -10.20 5.11 -52.10
C ALA A 200 -9.31 3.87 -51.90
N VAL A 201 -8.86 3.60 -50.67
CA VAL A 201 -8.00 2.47 -50.28
C VAL A 201 -8.88 1.36 -49.70
N ASN A 202 -8.58 0.12 -50.12
CA ASN A 202 -9.31 -1.09 -49.71
C ASN A 202 -9.20 -1.32 -48.18
N PRO A 203 -10.31 -1.55 -47.44
CA PRO A 203 -10.33 -1.83 -46.01
C PRO A 203 -9.36 -2.93 -45.53
N ALA A 204 -9.08 -3.93 -46.37
CA ALA A 204 -8.12 -4.98 -46.09
C ALA A 204 -6.65 -4.49 -46.08
N GLN A 205 -6.32 -3.48 -46.87
CA GLN A 205 -4.97 -2.86 -46.85
C GLN A 205 -4.83 -1.94 -45.63
N ILE A 206 -5.91 -1.31 -45.18
CA ILE A 206 -5.92 -0.53 -43.93
C ILE A 206 -5.66 -1.45 -42.73
N ALA A 207 -6.36 -2.57 -42.64
CA ALA A 207 -6.16 -3.55 -41.59
C ALA A 207 -4.71 -4.07 -41.57
N ALA A 208 -4.13 -4.41 -42.73
CA ALA A 208 -2.75 -4.87 -42.82
C ALA A 208 -1.72 -3.81 -42.42
N ILE A 209 -1.94 -2.54 -42.75
CA ILE A 209 -1.06 -1.43 -42.34
C ILE A 209 -1.18 -1.16 -40.85
N VAL A 210 -2.39 -1.22 -40.29
CA VAL A 210 -2.64 -1.06 -38.86
C VAL A 210 -2.01 -2.24 -38.08
N ASP A 211 -2.20 -3.46 -38.54
CA ASP A 211 -1.57 -4.64 -37.94
C ASP A 211 -0.05 -4.59 -38.02
N ALA A 212 0.52 -4.18 -39.17
CA ALA A 212 1.96 -4.01 -39.31
C ALA A 212 2.52 -2.90 -38.39
N LYS A 213 1.81 -1.79 -38.23
CA LYS A 213 2.20 -0.71 -37.31
C LYS A 213 2.04 -1.09 -35.84
N ILE A 214 1.02 -1.85 -35.51
CA ILE A 214 0.82 -2.46 -34.20
C ILE A 214 1.97 -3.44 -33.92
N GLN A 215 2.30 -4.33 -34.84
CA GLN A 215 3.40 -5.27 -34.74
C GLN A 215 4.75 -4.53 -34.63
N GLU A 216 4.97 -3.47 -35.39
CA GLU A 216 6.18 -2.64 -35.31
C GLU A 216 6.29 -1.91 -33.96
N ALA A 217 5.18 -1.37 -33.44
CA ALA A 217 5.12 -0.72 -32.13
C ALA A 217 5.36 -1.70 -30.98
N PHE A 218 4.93 -2.95 -31.13
CA PHE A 218 5.12 -4.01 -30.13
C PHE A 218 6.37 -4.90 -30.39
N ALA A 219 7.03 -4.80 -31.53
CA ALA A 219 8.21 -5.63 -31.87
C ALA A 219 9.40 -5.43 -30.94
N ASN A 220 9.50 -4.25 -30.31
CA ASN A 220 10.56 -3.92 -29.34
C ASN A 220 10.12 -4.05 -27.87
N VAL A 221 8.88 -4.48 -27.64
CA VAL A 221 8.39 -4.66 -26.27
C VAL A 221 8.77 -6.07 -25.81
N PRO A 222 9.50 -6.23 -24.70
CA PRO A 222 9.89 -7.54 -24.22
C PRO A 222 8.67 -8.30 -23.73
N SER A 223 7.99 -8.99 -24.63
CA SER A 223 7.00 -10.00 -24.25
C SER A 223 7.75 -11.28 -23.87
N PHE A 224 7.50 -11.77 -22.67
CA PHE A 224 8.08 -13.02 -22.20
C PHE A 224 7.02 -14.13 -22.26
N LYS A 225 7.36 -15.24 -22.90
CA LYS A 225 6.64 -16.49 -22.72
C LYS A 225 7.39 -17.32 -21.67
N ILE A 226 6.75 -17.57 -20.54
CA ILE A 226 7.31 -18.40 -19.46
C ILE A 226 6.39 -19.60 -19.29
N GLU A 227 6.94 -20.78 -19.37
CA GLU A 227 6.25 -22.02 -19.06
C GLU A 227 6.80 -22.61 -17.76
N LEU A 228 5.93 -22.80 -16.78
CA LEU A 228 6.22 -23.52 -15.55
C LEU A 228 5.58 -24.92 -15.65
N ARG A 229 6.40 -25.95 -15.41
CA ARG A 229 5.92 -27.31 -15.22
C ARG A 229 5.99 -27.64 -13.73
N ASP A 230 4.86 -28.01 -13.16
CA ASP A 230 4.84 -28.52 -11.79
C ASP A 230 5.32 -29.97 -11.73
N THR A 231 5.52 -30.48 -10.53
CA THR A 231 5.97 -31.88 -10.30
C THR A 231 4.96 -32.94 -10.80
N SER A 232 3.71 -32.53 -11.04
CA SER A 232 2.63 -33.36 -11.57
C SER A 232 2.54 -33.31 -13.11
N GLY A 233 3.42 -32.51 -13.77
CA GLY A 233 3.48 -32.40 -15.23
C GLY A 233 2.53 -31.35 -15.82
N ASN A 234 1.76 -30.60 -14.99
CA ASN A 234 0.90 -29.54 -15.49
C ASN A 234 1.76 -28.35 -15.95
N VAL A 235 1.42 -27.81 -17.10
CA VAL A 235 2.11 -26.66 -17.69
C VAL A 235 1.25 -25.42 -17.48
N ARG A 236 1.81 -24.41 -16.81
CA ARG A 236 1.24 -23.07 -16.75
C ARG A 236 2.08 -22.16 -17.59
N SER A 237 1.44 -21.40 -18.47
CA SER A 237 2.13 -20.44 -19.32
C SER A 237 1.73 -19.01 -18.93
N TYR A 238 2.70 -18.12 -19.00
CA TYR A 238 2.52 -16.69 -18.93
C TYR A 238 3.04 -16.07 -20.22
N GLU A 239 2.24 -15.18 -20.80
CA GLU A 239 2.65 -14.38 -21.96
C GLU A 239 2.22 -12.94 -21.71
N GLY A 240 3.14 -12.00 -21.81
CA GLY A 240 2.86 -10.58 -21.61
C GLY A 240 4.09 -9.74 -21.29
N LEU A 241 3.83 -8.45 -21.08
CA LEU A 241 4.84 -7.48 -20.72
C LEU A 241 5.29 -7.69 -19.28
N GLN A 242 6.57 -7.95 -19.08
CA GLN A 242 7.13 -8.15 -17.77
C GLN A 242 8.52 -7.53 -17.64
N HIS A 243 8.87 -7.22 -16.41
CA HIS A 243 10.18 -6.72 -16.05
C HIS A 243 11.29 -7.70 -16.47
N LYS A 244 12.37 -7.19 -17.05
CA LYS A 244 13.52 -8.00 -17.54
C LYS A 244 14.04 -9.02 -16.53
N THR A 245 13.96 -8.72 -15.24
CA THR A 245 14.39 -9.61 -14.14
C THR A 245 13.30 -10.62 -13.72
N PHE A 246 12.08 -10.54 -14.26
CA PHE A 246 10.95 -11.40 -13.83
C PHE A 246 11.25 -12.89 -14.02
N LYS A 247 11.90 -13.29 -15.11
CA LYS A 247 12.31 -14.68 -15.34
C LYS A 247 13.24 -15.20 -14.23
N THR A 248 14.13 -14.35 -13.71
CA THR A 248 15.00 -14.72 -12.59
C THR A 248 14.18 -14.88 -11.31
N LEU A 249 13.22 -13.98 -11.03
CA LEU A 249 12.30 -14.11 -9.90
C LEU A 249 11.52 -15.43 -9.93
N VAL A 250 10.97 -15.80 -11.09
CA VAL A 250 10.25 -17.06 -11.29
C VAL A 250 11.15 -18.26 -10.97
N ARG A 251 12.38 -18.26 -11.46
CA ARG A 251 13.35 -19.33 -11.19
C ARG A 251 13.71 -19.43 -9.72
N MET A 252 13.88 -18.30 -9.03
CA MET A 252 14.12 -18.27 -7.59
C MET A 252 12.94 -18.79 -6.79
N ALA A 253 11.71 -18.42 -7.17
CA ALA A 253 10.49 -18.88 -6.53
C ALA A 253 10.23 -20.39 -6.71
N ALA A 254 10.64 -20.92 -7.86
CA ALA A 254 10.57 -22.38 -8.14
C ALA A 254 11.66 -23.18 -7.41
N ALA A 255 12.75 -22.55 -6.99
CA ALA A 255 13.83 -23.23 -6.28
C ALA A 255 13.37 -23.67 -4.87
N ARG A 256 13.86 -24.82 -4.45
CA ARG A 256 13.57 -25.40 -3.12
C ARG A 256 14.85 -25.49 -2.30
N GLN A 257 14.72 -25.18 -1.02
CA GLN A 257 15.76 -25.39 -0.01
C GLN A 257 15.89 -26.88 0.28
N SER A 258 16.92 -27.27 1.03
CA SER A 258 17.14 -28.67 1.45
C SER A 258 15.99 -29.26 2.27
N ASN A 259 15.21 -28.42 2.94
CA ASN A 259 14.01 -28.79 3.70
C ASN A 259 12.74 -28.88 2.81
N GLY A 260 12.85 -28.67 1.50
CA GLY A 260 11.74 -28.73 0.54
C GLY A 260 10.92 -27.45 0.39
N PHE A 261 11.12 -26.44 1.24
CA PHE A 261 10.38 -25.17 1.15
C PHE A 261 10.95 -24.23 0.09
N PRO A 262 10.12 -23.30 -0.47
CA PRO A 262 10.60 -22.25 -1.35
C PRO A 262 11.63 -21.35 -0.68
N LEU A 263 12.48 -20.70 -1.48
CA LEU A 263 13.34 -19.60 -1.00
C LEU A 263 12.50 -18.40 -0.60
N ASN A 264 12.84 -17.75 0.52
CA ASN A 264 12.33 -16.40 0.77
C ASN A 264 13.15 -15.42 -0.07
N ILE A 265 12.51 -14.44 -0.70
CA ILE A 265 13.14 -13.56 -1.69
C ILE A 265 13.08 -12.10 -1.22
N TRP A 266 14.21 -11.40 -1.26
CA TRP A 266 14.31 -9.97 -1.00
C TRP A 266 14.46 -9.23 -2.33
N LEU A 267 13.42 -8.49 -2.73
CA LEU A 267 13.43 -7.62 -3.90
C LEU A 267 13.84 -6.21 -3.47
N ALA A 268 15.08 -5.83 -3.72
CA ALA A 268 15.55 -4.47 -3.46
C ALA A 268 15.58 -3.66 -4.75
N GLY A 269 15.00 -2.47 -4.72
CA GLY A 269 15.02 -1.56 -5.86
C GLY A 269 14.23 -0.28 -5.61
N PRO A 270 14.37 0.72 -6.47
CA PRO A 270 13.80 2.04 -6.26
C PRO A 270 12.26 2.01 -6.19
N ALA A 271 11.66 3.05 -5.61
CA ALA A 271 10.22 3.22 -5.57
C ALA A 271 9.64 3.26 -6.99
N GLY A 272 8.45 2.67 -7.18
CA GLY A 272 7.78 2.65 -8.49
C GLY A 272 8.36 1.65 -9.51
N SER A 273 9.33 0.79 -9.14
CA SER A 273 9.91 -0.22 -10.04
C SER A 273 9.03 -1.45 -10.29
N GLY A 274 7.83 -1.54 -9.67
CA GLY A 274 6.88 -2.62 -9.92
C GLY A 274 7.10 -3.89 -9.06
N LYS A 275 7.77 -3.80 -7.91
CA LYS A 275 8.03 -4.94 -7.01
C LYS A 275 6.76 -5.65 -6.56
N THR A 276 5.74 -4.91 -6.13
CA THR A 276 4.45 -5.48 -5.69
C THR A 276 3.72 -6.15 -6.84
N HIS A 277 3.72 -5.50 -8.02
CA HIS A 277 3.14 -6.08 -9.23
C HIS A 277 3.83 -7.39 -9.64
N ALA A 278 5.16 -7.45 -9.52
CA ALA A 278 5.91 -8.67 -9.80
C ALA A 278 5.50 -9.84 -8.89
N GLY A 279 5.24 -9.58 -7.60
CA GLY A 279 4.71 -10.59 -6.67
C GLY A 279 3.31 -11.08 -7.05
N GLN A 280 2.43 -10.17 -7.49
CA GLN A 280 1.08 -10.51 -7.97
C GLN A 280 1.13 -11.38 -9.23
N GLU A 281 1.93 -10.99 -10.22
CA GLU A 281 2.07 -11.76 -11.45
C GLU A 281 2.75 -13.14 -11.23
N LEU A 282 3.72 -13.18 -10.30
CA LEU A 282 4.31 -14.44 -9.87
C LEU A 282 3.27 -15.36 -9.23
N ALA A 283 2.42 -14.85 -8.36
CA ALA A 283 1.36 -15.63 -7.72
C ALA A 283 0.40 -16.20 -8.76
N LYS A 284 -0.04 -15.39 -9.73
CA LYS A 284 -0.88 -15.83 -10.85
C LYS A 284 -0.21 -16.95 -11.66
N LEU A 285 1.06 -16.77 -12.05
CA LEU A 285 1.82 -17.75 -12.82
C LEU A 285 1.97 -19.07 -12.05
N MET A 286 2.21 -19.01 -10.74
CA MET A 286 2.32 -20.20 -9.89
C MET A 286 0.95 -20.82 -9.54
N GLY A 287 -0.17 -20.10 -9.80
CA GLY A 287 -1.53 -20.47 -9.41
C GLY A 287 -1.72 -20.46 -7.90
N LEU A 288 -1.06 -19.56 -7.25
CA LEU A 288 -1.13 -19.33 -5.81
C LEU A 288 -1.92 -18.06 -5.49
N GLN A 289 -2.51 -18.01 -4.31
CA GLN A 289 -3.12 -16.78 -3.81
C GLN A 289 -2.03 -15.76 -3.46
N PHE A 290 -2.35 -14.49 -3.70
CA PHE A 290 -1.49 -13.36 -3.35
C PHE A 290 -1.97 -12.71 -2.06
N TYR A 291 -1.06 -12.46 -1.14
CA TYR A 291 -1.30 -11.81 0.14
C TYR A 291 -0.34 -10.64 0.32
N GLY A 292 -0.85 -9.40 0.35
CA GLY A 292 -0.04 -8.20 0.53
C GLY A 292 -0.07 -7.69 1.96
N MET A 293 1.07 -7.29 2.49
CA MET A 293 1.20 -6.59 3.77
C MET A 293 2.14 -5.40 3.60
N GLY A 294 1.68 -4.20 3.97
CA GLY A 294 2.51 -3.00 4.04
C GLY A 294 3.35 -2.94 5.33
N ALA A 295 3.98 -1.79 5.59
CA ALA A 295 4.81 -1.56 6.77
C ALA A 295 4.10 -1.94 8.08
N LYS A 296 4.84 -2.55 9.02
CA LYS A 296 4.36 -3.06 10.30
C LYS A 296 5.29 -2.63 11.43
N SER A 297 4.68 -2.30 12.58
CA SER A 297 5.43 -1.85 13.75
C SER A 297 5.47 -2.89 14.88
N THR A 298 4.45 -3.75 14.98
CA THR A 298 4.29 -4.67 16.10
C THR A 298 4.13 -6.12 15.67
N ALA A 299 4.45 -7.05 16.57
CA ALA A 299 4.22 -8.48 16.36
C ALA A 299 2.73 -8.80 16.11
N PHE A 300 1.82 -8.07 16.75
CA PHE A 300 0.37 -8.28 16.58
C PHE A 300 -0.11 -7.98 15.17
N GLU A 301 0.47 -7.01 14.51
CA GLU A 301 0.14 -6.69 13.12
C GLU A 301 0.63 -7.76 12.13
N VAL A 302 1.61 -8.56 12.54
CA VAL A 302 2.16 -9.68 11.75
C VAL A 302 1.46 -10.99 12.10
N LEU A 303 1.38 -11.34 13.38
CA LEU A 303 0.88 -12.63 13.86
C LEU A 303 -0.64 -12.64 14.11
N GLY A 304 -1.29 -11.49 14.16
CA GLY A 304 -2.66 -11.36 14.67
C GLY A 304 -2.71 -11.33 16.20
N TYR A 305 -3.92 -11.35 16.74
CA TYR A 305 -4.15 -11.31 18.19
C TYR A 305 -5.43 -12.05 18.58
N GLN A 306 -5.50 -12.47 19.82
CA GLN A 306 -6.75 -12.92 20.43
C GLN A 306 -7.39 -11.75 21.20
N ASP A 307 -8.71 -11.59 21.04
CA ASP A 307 -9.47 -10.61 21.81
C ASP A 307 -9.85 -11.16 23.20
N ALA A 308 -10.54 -10.33 24.00
CA ALA A 308 -10.95 -10.69 25.36
C ALA A 308 -11.96 -11.86 25.42
N THR A 309 -12.57 -12.20 24.29
CA THR A 309 -13.50 -13.35 24.17
C THR A 309 -12.78 -14.63 23.75
N GLY A 310 -11.48 -14.58 23.50
CA GLY A 310 -10.69 -15.69 22.99
C GLY A 310 -10.78 -15.87 21.46
N THR A 311 -11.43 -14.94 20.75
CA THR A 311 -11.51 -14.99 19.28
C THR A 311 -10.22 -14.53 18.67
N TYR A 312 -9.65 -15.32 17.75
CA TYR A 312 -8.44 -14.97 17.02
C TYR A 312 -8.77 -14.10 15.81
N HIS A 313 -8.05 -12.98 15.71
CA HIS A 313 -8.07 -12.07 14.57
C HIS A 313 -6.80 -12.25 13.74
N GLY A 314 -6.93 -12.97 12.62
CA GLY A 314 -5.82 -13.36 11.77
C GLY A 314 -5.33 -12.25 10.84
N THR A 315 -4.19 -12.53 10.22
CA THR A 315 -3.51 -11.63 9.25
C THR A 315 -3.35 -12.33 7.90
N PRO A 316 -3.08 -11.57 6.83
CA PRO A 316 -2.70 -12.15 5.53
C PRO A 316 -1.50 -13.09 5.63
N PHE A 317 -0.53 -12.79 6.52
CA PHE A 317 0.61 -13.68 6.78
C PHE A 317 0.16 -15.04 7.33
N ARG A 318 -0.72 -15.06 8.36
CA ARG A 318 -1.26 -16.31 8.91
C ARG A 318 -1.91 -17.15 7.82
N THR A 319 -2.77 -16.53 7.01
CA THR A 319 -3.50 -17.24 5.96
C THR A 319 -2.55 -17.83 4.91
N ALA A 320 -1.56 -17.04 4.45
CA ALA A 320 -0.55 -17.51 3.50
C ALA A 320 0.31 -18.66 4.07
N PHE A 321 0.71 -18.55 5.34
CA PHE A 321 1.56 -19.53 6.01
C PHE A 321 0.88 -20.87 6.19
N GLU A 322 -0.39 -20.87 6.55
CA GLU A 322 -1.18 -22.07 6.83
C GLU A 322 -1.75 -22.74 5.58
N HIS A 323 -2.19 -21.96 4.60
CA HIS A 323 -2.91 -22.48 3.42
C HIS A 323 -2.11 -22.40 2.12
N GLY A 324 -0.89 -21.86 2.16
CA GLY A 324 -0.06 -21.60 0.99
C GLY A 324 -0.40 -20.28 0.32
N GLY A 325 0.53 -19.82 -0.51
CA GLY A 325 0.40 -18.58 -1.25
C GLY A 325 1.66 -17.74 -1.24
N VAL A 326 1.63 -16.66 -2.01
CA VAL A 326 2.69 -15.65 -2.07
C VAL A 326 2.39 -14.54 -1.09
N LEU A 327 3.16 -14.46 0.00
CA LEU A 327 3.15 -13.33 0.91
C LEU A 327 4.11 -12.26 0.38
N GLN A 328 3.58 -11.09 0.04
CA GLN A 328 4.37 -9.90 -0.29
C GLN A 328 4.43 -8.98 0.95
N ALA A 329 5.57 -8.96 1.64
CA ALA A 329 5.85 -8.01 2.71
C ALA A 329 6.45 -6.74 2.09
N ASP A 330 5.61 -5.76 1.78
CA ASP A 330 6.03 -4.52 1.14
C ASP A 330 6.63 -3.55 2.15
N GLU A 331 7.60 -2.77 1.67
CA GLU A 331 8.37 -1.80 2.48
C GLU A 331 8.99 -2.44 3.73
N LEU A 332 9.44 -3.71 3.63
CA LEU A 332 9.99 -4.46 4.76
C LEU A 332 11.19 -3.75 5.41
N ASP A 333 11.92 -2.94 4.65
CA ASP A 333 13.01 -2.09 5.14
C ASP A 333 12.54 -0.86 5.96
N SER A 334 11.23 -0.67 6.11
CA SER A 334 10.60 0.31 7.01
C SER A 334 9.84 -0.34 8.18
N TRP A 335 9.85 -1.68 8.26
CA TRP A 335 9.23 -2.37 9.39
C TRP A 335 10.05 -2.18 10.65
N ASP A 336 9.36 -2.13 11.80
CA ASP A 336 10.03 -2.11 13.09
C ASP A 336 10.61 -3.50 13.44
N ASN A 337 11.66 -3.50 14.25
CA ASN A 337 12.37 -4.73 14.64
C ASN A 337 11.43 -5.76 15.29
N GLU A 338 10.42 -5.35 16.05
CA GLU A 338 9.44 -6.25 16.66
C GLU A 338 8.66 -7.04 15.60
N ALA A 339 8.18 -6.36 14.57
CA ALA A 339 7.47 -6.98 13.46
C ALA A 339 8.40 -7.91 12.64
N CYS A 340 9.64 -7.49 12.41
CA CYS A 340 10.65 -8.32 11.72
C CYS A 340 10.96 -9.60 12.51
N LEU A 341 11.12 -9.53 13.83
CA LEU A 341 11.37 -10.69 14.69
C LEU A 341 10.19 -11.68 14.69
N ALA A 342 8.94 -11.18 14.67
CA ALA A 342 7.75 -12.01 14.56
C ALA A 342 7.75 -12.84 13.26
N LEU A 343 8.11 -12.21 12.13
CA LEU A 343 8.22 -12.89 10.85
C LEU A 343 9.44 -13.82 10.77
N GLN A 344 10.55 -13.46 11.41
CA GLN A 344 11.82 -14.21 11.36
C GLN A 344 11.67 -15.66 11.80
N SER A 345 10.94 -15.91 12.89
CA SER A 345 10.72 -17.25 13.42
C SER A 345 10.04 -18.16 12.40
N ALA A 346 9.03 -17.65 11.73
CA ALA A 346 8.29 -18.38 10.71
C ALA A 346 9.11 -18.67 9.43
N LEU A 347 9.99 -17.75 9.04
CA LEU A 347 10.84 -17.93 7.86
C LEU A 347 11.98 -18.93 8.10
N ALA A 348 12.33 -19.17 9.37
CA ALA A 348 13.41 -20.07 9.76
C ALA A 348 12.95 -21.53 9.94
N ASN A 349 11.70 -21.71 10.34
CA ASN A 349 11.16 -22.98 10.79
C ASN A 349 10.05 -23.49 9.86
N ASP A 350 9.68 -24.74 10.04
CA ASP A 350 8.53 -25.38 9.40
C ASP A 350 7.22 -25.18 10.17
N PHE A 351 7.26 -24.39 11.24
CA PHE A 351 6.11 -23.99 12.06
C PHE A 351 6.25 -22.55 12.54
N CYS A 352 5.13 -21.95 12.91
CA CYS A 352 5.05 -20.65 13.56
C CYS A 352 4.05 -20.70 14.71
N GLN A 353 4.39 -20.09 15.83
CA GLN A 353 3.49 -19.92 16.95
C GLN A 353 2.68 -18.62 16.75
N PHE A 354 1.38 -18.79 16.54
CA PHE A 354 0.41 -17.70 16.53
C PHE A 354 -0.28 -17.60 17.89
N PRO A 355 -0.98 -16.49 18.17
CA PRO A 355 -1.64 -16.30 19.47
C PRO A 355 -2.65 -17.41 19.85
N ASP A 356 -3.24 -18.09 18.88
CA ASP A 356 -4.25 -19.13 19.05
C ASP A 356 -3.70 -20.55 18.94
N ALA A 357 -2.64 -20.76 18.14
CA ALA A 357 -2.14 -22.10 17.84
C ALA A 357 -0.71 -22.11 17.31
N ILE A 358 -0.06 -23.28 17.35
CA ILE A 358 1.14 -23.57 16.57
C ILE A 358 0.71 -24.07 15.20
N VAL A 359 1.14 -23.40 14.14
CA VAL A 359 0.75 -23.69 12.76
C VAL A 359 1.94 -24.20 11.97
N LYS A 360 1.75 -25.27 11.23
CA LYS A 360 2.74 -25.83 10.33
C LYS A 360 2.80 -25.02 9.03
N ARG A 361 4.03 -24.77 8.54
CA ARG A 361 4.25 -24.08 7.26
C ARG A 361 3.71 -24.91 6.10
N HIS A 362 2.91 -24.27 5.25
CA HIS A 362 2.46 -24.90 4.00
C HIS A 362 3.64 -25.03 3.01
N PRO A 363 3.73 -26.14 2.26
CA PRO A 363 4.80 -26.36 1.27
C PRO A 363 4.88 -25.29 0.18
N ASP A 364 3.75 -24.67 -0.16
CA ASP A 364 3.66 -23.61 -1.18
C ASP A 364 3.65 -22.21 -0.59
N PHE A 365 4.01 -22.03 0.70
CA PHE A 365 4.20 -20.72 1.26
C PHE A 365 5.50 -20.10 0.76
N LEU A 366 5.38 -18.98 0.02
CA LEU A 366 6.49 -18.19 -0.51
C LEU A 366 6.44 -16.79 0.09
N CYS A 367 7.54 -16.33 0.70
CA CYS A 367 7.66 -14.97 1.19
C CYS A 367 8.54 -14.13 0.27
N ILE A 368 8.01 -12.97 -0.16
CA ILE A 368 8.73 -11.95 -0.92
C ILE A 368 8.75 -10.66 -0.09
N ALA A 369 9.94 -10.18 0.22
CA ALA A 369 10.17 -8.88 0.81
C ALA A 369 10.32 -7.83 -0.29
N GLY A 370 9.41 -6.85 -0.37
CA GLY A 370 9.57 -5.67 -1.21
C GLY A 370 10.26 -4.56 -0.43
N ALA A 371 11.42 -4.08 -0.88
CA ALA A 371 12.19 -3.08 -0.17
C ALA A 371 12.80 -2.05 -1.12
N ASN A 372 13.06 -0.85 -0.63
CA ASN A 372 13.77 0.17 -1.41
C ASN A 372 15.28 0.13 -1.16
N THR A 373 15.69 -0.53 -0.07
CA THR A 373 17.10 -0.70 0.32
C THR A 373 17.43 -2.17 0.60
N TRP A 374 18.68 -2.45 0.91
CA TRP A 374 19.13 -3.78 1.36
C TRP A 374 18.97 -4.02 2.86
N GLY A 375 18.20 -3.17 3.57
CA GLY A 375 17.98 -3.30 5.02
C GLY A 375 19.16 -2.81 5.87
N HIS A 376 20.09 -2.06 5.31
CA HIS A 376 21.26 -1.53 6.04
C HIS A 376 20.99 -0.18 6.73
N GLY A 377 19.74 0.28 6.74
CA GLY A 377 19.30 1.55 7.31
C GLY A 377 19.02 2.61 6.27
N ALA A 378 18.85 3.85 6.75
CA ALA A 378 18.52 5.00 5.93
C ALA A 378 19.58 5.28 4.84
N THR A 379 19.11 5.75 3.69
CA THR A 379 19.95 6.27 2.61
C THR A 379 19.59 7.72 2.32
N ALA A 380 20.32 8.38 1.43
CA ALA A 380 20.04 9.78 1.06
C ALA A 380 18.63 9.97 0.47
N ASP A 381 18.14 8.96 -0.26
CA ASP A 381 16.82 9.00 -0.92
C ASP A 381 15.70 8.39 -0.07
N TYR A 382 16.05 7.54 0.90
CA TYR A 382 15.12 6.78 1.73
C TYR A 382 15.48 6.93 3.21
N VAL A 383 15.18 8.08 3.79
CA VAL A 383 15.58 8.46 5.17
C VAL A 383 14.79 7.71 6.26
N GLY A 384 13.57 7.25 5.96
CA GLY A 384 12.70 6.53 6.90
C GLY A 384 12.95 5.01 6.94
N ARG A 385 14.16 4.53 6.62
CA ARG A 385 14.46 3.08 6.59
C ARG A 385 15.20 2.62 7.83
N THR A 386 14.75 1.50 8.37
CA THR A 386 15.29 0.89 9.59
C THR A 386 16.49 0.01 9.27
N LYS A 387 17.49 0.02 10.15
CA LYS A 387 18.57 -0.97 10.07
C LYS A 387 18.06 -2.30 10.59
N ILE A 388 17.98 -3.27 9.69
CA ILE A 388 17.46 -4.61 9.97
C ILE A 388 18.59 -5.52 10.44
N ASP A 389 18.27 -6.44 11.37
CA ASP A 389 19.23 -7.41 11.90
C ASP A 389 19.77 -8.35 10.79
N GLY A 390 21.07 -8.63 10.86
CA GLY A 390 21.73 -9.48 9.87
C GLY A 390 21.23 -10.92 9.86
N ALA A 391 20.79 -11.45 10.99
CA ALA A 391 20.21 -12.79 11.07
C ALA A 391 18.87 -12.85 10.35
N PHE A 392 18.05 -11.78 10.42
CA PHE A 392 16.82 -11.69 9.64
C PHE A 392 17.11 -11.59 8.14
N LEU A 393 18.03 -10.70 7.73
CA LEU A 393 18.42 -10.53 6.33
C LEU A 393 19.01 -11.81 5.70
N SER A 394 19.63 -12.67 6.50
CA SER A 394 20.20 -13.96 6.04
C SER A 394 19.14 -14.98 5.65
N ARG A 395 17.87 -14.77 6.01
CA ARG A 395 16.74 -15.64 5.63
C ARG A 395 16.30 -15.46 4.20
N PHE A 396 16.80 -14.44 3.51
CA PHE A 396 16.37 -14.07 2.17
C PHE A 396 17.47 -14.26 1.13
N SER A 397 17.10 -14.82 0.01
CA SER A 397 17.86 -14.74 -1.23
C SER A 397 17.60 -13.38 -1.89
N LYS A 398 18.64 -12.68 -2.32
CA LYS A 398 18.59 -11.27 -2.71
C LYS A 398 18.48 -11.12 -4.22
N LEU A 399 17.55 -10.27 -4.69
CA LEU A 399 17.37 -9.94 -6.09
C LEU A 399 17.24 -8.41 -6.25
N HIS A 400 18.10 -7.83 -7.08
CA HIS A 400 17.99 -6.42 -7.43
C HIS A 400 16.86 -6.22 -8.46
N TRP A 401 15.97 -5.26 -8.15
CA TRP A 401 14.80 -4.93 -8.97
C TRP A 401 14.83 -3.45 -9.36
N GLY A 402 15.72 -3.11 -10.29
CA GLY A 402 15.91 -1.74 -10.79
C GLY A 402 14.76 -1.28 -11.69
N TYR A 403 14.92 -0.11 -12.28
CA TYR A 403 14.02 0.33 -13.35
C TYR A 403 14.25 -0.45 -14.64
N ASP A 404 13.15 -0.72 -15.34
CA ASP A 404 13.14 -1.28 -16.69
C ASP A 404 12.56 -0.22 -17.63
N THR A 405 13.44 0.49 -18.32
CA THR A 405 13.10 1.63 -19.19
C THR A 405 12.27 1.21 -20.40
N ASP A 406 12.50 0.01 -20.91
CA ASP A 406 11.75 -0.51 -22.06
C ASP A 406 10.32 -0.87 -21.65
N LEU A 407 10.19 -1.56 -20.51
CA LEU A 407 8.87 -1.86 -19.91
C LEU A 407 8.13 -0.57 -19.54
N GLU A 408 8.82 0.41 -18.92
CA GLU A 408 8.24 1.71 -18.57
C GLU A 408 7.69 2.42 -19.83
N THR A 409 8.46 2.42 -20.91
CA THR A 409 8.07 3.01 -22.19
C THR A 409 6.85 2.30 -22.77
N ALA A 410 6.86 0.99 -22.77
CA ALA A 410 5.75 0.18 -23.29
C ALA A 410 4.45 0.38 -22.50
N LEU A 411 4.53 0.35 -21.16
CA LEU A 411 3.37 0.51 -20.29
C LEU A 411 2.77 1.91 -20.33
N SER A 412 3.60 2.94 -20.59
CA SER A 412 3.12 4.34 -20.65
C SER A 412 2.21 4.61 -21.87
N GLY A 413 2.37 3.84 -22.95
CA GLY A 413 1.71 4.13 -24.22
C GLY A 413 2.18 5.42 -24.91
N ASN A 414 3.08 6.19 -24.29
CA ASN A 414 3.64 7.45 -24.82
C ASN A 414 5.16 7.44 -24.74
N ALA A 415 5.80 6.86 -25.76
CA ALA A 415 7.25 6.69 -25.81
C ALA A 415 8.03 8.02 -25.77
N LYS A 416 7.44 9.12 -26.31
CA LYS A 416 8.08 10.44 -26.30
C LYS A 416 8.17 10.98 -24.86
N PHE A 417 7.07 10.95 -24.14
CA PHE A 417 7.02 11.44 -22.76
C PHE A 417 7.84 10.52 -21.82
N ALA A 418 7.75 9.19 -22.00
CA ALA A 418 8.55 8.24 -21.23
C ALA A 418 10.06 8.54 -21.33
N ARG A 419 10.57 8.73 -22.54
CA ARG A 419 11.98 9.11 -22.75
C ARG A 419 12.34 10.46 -22.13
N ARG A 420 11.41 11.42 -22.09
CA ARG A 420 11.61 12.70 -21.42
C ARG A 420 11.80 12.50 -19.90
N VAL A 421 10.92 11.73 -19.25
CA VAL A 421 11.01 11.43 -17.82
C VAL A 421 12.28 10.63 -17.48
N GLN A 422 12.62 9.63 -18.31
CA GLN A 422 13.84 8.83 -18.16
C GLN A 422 15.11 9.69 -18.22
N ARG A 423 15.21 10.59 -19.20
CA ARG A 423 16.33 11.55 -19.29
C ARG A 423 16.40 12.51 -18.12
N ALA A 424 15.24 13.02 -17.66
CA ALA A 424 15.19 13.88 -16.48
C ALA A 424 15.69 13.11 -15.24
N ARG A 425 15.32 11.85 -15.07
CA ARG A 425 15.81 10.96 -14.00
C ARG A 425 17.34 10.78 -14.07
N GLU A 426 17.89 10.50 -15.25
CA GLU A 426 19.33 10.36 -15.46
C GLU A 426 20.09 11.67 -15.17
N LYS A 427 19.57 12.81 -15.65
CA LYS A 427 20.14 14.12 -15.36
C LYS A 427 20.10 14.46 -13.87
N ALA A 428 18.99 14.19 -13.20
CA ALA A 428 18.85 14.39 -11.76
C ALA A 428 19.87 13.56 -10.96
N GLN A 429 20.04 12.30 -11.34
CA GLN A 429 21.02 11.42 -10.71
C GLN A 429 22.46 11.89 -10.98
N ALA A 430 22.78 12.27 -12.21
CA ALA A 430 24.11 12.78 -12.58
C ALA A 430 24.44 14.11 -11.87
N ALA A 431 23.45 14.97 -11.67
CA ALA A 431 23.60 16.24 -10.95
C ALA A 431 23.57 16.09 -9.42
N GLY A 432 23.32 14.87 -8.89
CA GLY A 432 23.19 14.63 -7.45
C GLY A 432 21.97 15.32 -6.82
N LEU A 433 20.94 15.61 -7.61
CA LEU A 433 19.72 16.24 -7.10
C LEU A 433 18.95 15.25 -6.24
N LYS A 434 18.52 15.69 -5.05
CA LYS A 434 17.68 14.89 -4.13
C LYS A 434 16.22 14.96 -4.57
N VAL A 435 15.93 14.46 -5.75
CA VAL A 435 14.59 14.34 -6.32
C VAL A 435 14.35 12.91 -6.77
N LEU A 436 13.18 12.36 -6.43
CA LEU A 436 12.80 11.01 -6.81
C LEU A 436 11.87 11.08 -8.03
N ILE A 437 12.41 10.81 -9.22
CA ILE A 437 11.64 10.70 -10.47
C ILE A 437 11.44 9.23 -10.79
N THR A 438 10.19 8.79 -10.84
CA THR A 438 9.82 7.36 -10.89
C THR A 438 9.03 7.01 -12.15
N PRO A 439 8.88 5.74 -12.51
CA PRO A 439 7.93 5.32 -13.55
C PRO A 439 6.46 5.72 -13.28
N ARG A 440 6.10 6.00 -12.01
CA ARG A 440 4.76 6.53 -11.70
C ARG A 440 4.54 7.90 -12.32
N ASP A 441 5.56 8.74 -12.36
CA ASP A 441 5.51 10.06 -13.00
C ASP A 441 5.34 9.92 -14.51
N THR A 442 5.97 8.91 -15.11
CA THR A 442 5.79 8.57 -16.53
C THR A 442 4.36 8.17 -16.82
N MET A 443 3.78 7.27 -16.01
CA MET A 443 2.39 6.81 -16.19
C MET A 443 1.38 7.94 -15.96
N ALA A 444 1.58 8.73 -14.90
CA ALA A 444 0.73 9.87 -14.59
C ALA A 444 0.76 10.92 -15.69
N GLY A 445 1.96 11.30 -16.17
CA GLY A 445 2.10 12.27 -17.23
C GLY A 445 1.53 11.78 -18.58
N ALA A 446 1.74 10.50 -18.90
CA ALA A 446 1.12 9.92 -20.10
C ALA A 446 -0.43 9.95 -20.02
N ALA A 447 -1.00 9.70 -18.85
CA ALA A 447 -2.44 9.81 -18.62
C ALA A 447 -2.95 11.27 -18.74
N LEU A 448 -2.18 12.25 -18.21
CA LEU A 448 -2.49 13.67 -18.38
C LEU A 448 -2.48 14.08 -19.86
N ILE A 449 -1.49 13.65 -20.63
CA ILE A 449 -1.41 13.92 -22.06
C ILE A 449 -2.61 13.30 -22.80
N ALA A 450 -2.99 12.07 -22.44
CA ALA A 450 -4.19 11.44 -23.00
C ALA A 450 -5.48 12.19 -22.65
N ALA A 451 -5.50 12.91 -21.53
CA ALA A 451 -6.60 13.79 -21.11
C ALA A 451 -6.57 15.19 -21.77
N GLY A 452 -5.58 15.50 -22.64
CA GLY A 452 -5.50 16.72 -23.41
C GLY A 452 -4.48 17.76 -22.91
N PHE A 453 -3.69 17.46 -21.88
CA PHE A 453 -2.58 18.32 -21.46
C PHE A 453 -1.42 18.20 -22.44
N ASN A 454 -0.64 19.27 -22.60
CA ASN A 454 0.58 19.19 -23.38
C ASN A 454 1.75 18.58 -22.58
N ASP A 455 2.86 18.23 -23.24
CA ASP A 455 4.02 17.57 -22.63
C ASP A 455 4.64 18.39 -21.48
N ASP A 456 4.62 19.73 -21.58
CA ASP A 456 5.21 20.61 -20.56
C ASP A 456 4.30 20.74 -19.33
N GLU A 457 3.01 20.88 -19.54
CA GLU A 457 2.01 20.84 -18.46
C GLU A 457 2.05 19.51 -17.73
N ALA A 458 2.11 18.39 -18.45
CA ALA A 458 2.19 17.07 -17.85
C ALA A 458 3.48 16.88 -17.04
N ALA A 459 4.63 17.39 -17.52
CA ALA A 459 5.88 17.37 -16.79
C ALA A 459 5.83 18.23 -15.53
N GLU A 460 5.23 19.41 -15.61
CA GLU A 460 5.06 20.31 -14.46
C GLU A 460 4.15 19.69 -13.40
N LEU A 461 3.05 19.06 -13.80
CA LEU A 461 2.09 18.44 -12.88
C LEU A 461 2.58 17.11 -12.27
N THR A 462 3.70 16.55 -12.75
CA THR A 462 4.24 15.30 -12.25
C THR A 462 5.55 15.48 -11.50
N TYR A 463 6.67 15.56 -12.19
CA TYR A 463 8.00 15.50 -11.55
C TYR A 463 8.70 16.86 -11.41
N LEU A 464 8.20 17.94 -12.03
CA LEU A 464 8.83 19.26 -11.97
C LEU A 464 8.25 20.17 -10.87
N ALA A 465 6.99 19.99 -10.46
CA ALA A 465 6.27 20.90 -9.54
C ALA A 465 7.00 21.21 -8.22
N ALA A 466 7.75 20.24 -7.68
CA ALA A 466 8.45 20.39 -6.40
C ALA A 466 9.88 20.94 -6.54
N LEU A 467 10.32 21.29 -7.75
CA LEU A 467 11.68 21.73 -8.04
C LEU A 467 11.78 23.26 -8.15
N SER A 468 12.94 23.80 -7.76
CA SER A 468 13.28 25.19 -8.05
C SER A 468 13.51 25.42 -9.54
N GLU A 469 13.40 26.67 -10.02
CA GLU A 469 13.60 26.99 -11.43
C GLU A 469 15.01 26.59 -11.92
N ASP A 470 16.04 26.75 -11.08
CA ASP A 470 17.41 26.30 -11.40
C ASP A 470 17.48 24.78 -11.57
N GLN A 471 16.80 24.03 -10.69
CA GLN A 471 16.72 22.57 -10.79
C GLN A 471 15.92 22.12 -12.02
N LYS A 472 14.82 22.79 -12.35
CA LYS A 472 14.05 22.53 -13.58
C LYS A 472 14.92 22.74 -14.83
N ALA A 473 15.67 23.86 -14.87
CA ALA A 473 16.57 24.14 -15.99
C ALA A 473 17.66 23.08 -16.20
N MET A 474 18.08 22.37 -15.14
CA MET A 474 19.03 21.26 -15.26
C MET A 474 18.39 19.99 -15.84
N LEU A 475 17.07 19.82 -15.71
CA LEU A 475 16.38 18.59 -16.12
C LEU A 475 15.75 18.69 -17.51
N ILE A 476 15.38 19.88 -17.94
CA ILE A 476 14.85 20.15 -19.28
C ILE A 476 15.98 20.21 -20.29
#